data_55533c6d5250ef4edcffdb7b6d6bbeff
#
_entry.id   55533c6d5250ef4edcffdb7b6d6bbeff
#
_cell.length_a   1.000
_cell.length_b   1.000
_cell.length_c   1.000
_cell.angle_alpha   90.00
_cell.angle_beta   90.00
_cell.angle_gamma   90.00
#
_symmetry.space_group_name_H-M   'P 1'
#
loop_
_entity.id
_entity.type
_entity.pdbx_description
1 polymer ?
#
loop_
_entity_poly.entity_id
_entity_poly.type
_entity_poly.pdbx_seq_one_letter_code
_entity_poly.pdbx_strand_id
1 'polypeptide(L)'
;MKNYFLILLLVLLTVSNTSNAQSRGIKIGYIDMEYILQNVPDYTEAQNQLEQKAQKWKQDIEEKKVEIAKLKDALKTERALLTKELIEEREEEIKFQETELLDFQQKKFGPDGDLIIQKAVLIKPIQDQVFTAVQDIADIKKYDYVFDKSSDLTMLFAAKRHDISDQVLRVITRAERRQQLSKKELKEQEKKEYEEDVMDDKS
;
A
#
# COMPACT_ATOMS: atom_id res chain seq x y z
N MET A 1 7.69 -58.73 -53.80
CA MET A 1 8.53 -57.55 -53.50
C MET A 1 7.74 -56.26 -53.36
N LYS A 2 6.74 -55.97 -54.18
CA LYS A 2 5.90 -54.76 -54.11
C LYS A 2 5.14 -54.58 -52.79
N ASN A 3 4.67 -55.68 -52.18
CA ASN A 3 3.87 -55.62 -50.96
C ASN A 3 4.70 -55.36 -49.69
N TYR A 4 5.95 -55.78 -49.65
CA TYR A 4 6.84 -55.49 -48.54
C TYR A 4 7.31 -54.03 -48.52
N PHE A 5 7.43 -53.44 -49.69
CA PHE A 5 7.75 -52.02 -49.82
C PHE A 5 6.60 -51.13 -49.30
N LEU A 6 5.36 -51.53 -49.60
CA LEU A 6 4.16 -50.83 -49.07
C LEU A 6 4.03 -50.93 -47.57
N ILE A 7 4.34 -52.12 -46.96
CA ILE A 7 4.33 -52.32 -45.52
C ILE A 7 5.43 -51.49 -44.87
N LEU A 8 6.62 -51.48 -45.45
CA LEU A 8 7.74 -50.69 -44.93
C LEU A 8 7.43 -49.17 -44.98
N LEU A 9 6.79 -48.69 -46.03
CA LEU A 9 6.34 -47.30 -46.19
C LEU A 9 5.27 -46.96 -45.14
N LEU A 10 4.33 -47.87 -44.87
CA LEU A 10 3.29 -47.68 -43.86
C LEU A 10 3.86 -47.60 -42.44
N VAL A 11 4.85 -48.46 -42.11
CA VAL A 11 5.55 -48.40 -40.83
C VAL A 11 6.37 -47.13 -40.66
N LEU A 12 7.00 -46.61 -41.73
CA LEU A 12 7.74 -45.37 -41.71
C LEU A 12 6.81 -44.15 -41.45
N LEU A 13 5.59 -44.16 -41.99
CA LEU A 13 4.57 -43.14 -41.78
C LEU A 13 4.02 -43.12 -40.33
N THR A 14 3.96 -44.28 -39.64
CA THR A 14 3.50 -44.33 -38.24
C THR A 14 4.52 -43.82 -37.21
N VAL A 15 5.81 -43.90 -37.51
CA VAL A 15 6.89 -43.41 -36.63
C VAL A 15 7.00 -41.87 -36.59
N SER A 16 6.45 -41.19 -37.62
CA SER A 16 6.54 -39.72 -37.71
C SER A 16 5.58 -38.95 -36.80
N ASN A 17 4.67 -39.62 -36.10
CA ASN A 17 3.67 -38.97 -35.23
C ASN A 17 4.02 -39.03 -33.73
N THR A 18 5.30 -39.20 -33.34
CA THR A 18 5.69 -38.83 -31.97
C THR A 18 5.65 -37.31 -31.86
N SER A 19 4.45 -36.75 -31.78
CA SER A 19 4.23 -35.40 -31.33
C SER A 19 4.90 -35.29 -29.99
N ASN A 20 5.99 -34.55 -29.91
CA ASN A 20 6.56 -34.09 -28.66
C ASN A 20 5.47 -33.24 -27.99
N ALA A 21 4.53 -33.83 -27.32
CA ALA A 21 3.74 -33.20 -26.28
C ALA A 21 4.71 -32.87 -25.15
N GLN A 22 5.56 -31.88 -25.42
CA GLN A 22 6.42 -31.29 -24.41
C GLN A 22 5.47 -30.64 -23.42
N SER A 23 5.04 -31.41 -22.41
CA SER A 23 4.25 -30.86 -21.32
C SER A 23 5.08 -29.71 -20.74
N ARG A 24 4.65 -28.49 -21.04
CA ARG A 24 5.24 -27.31 -20.46
C ARG A 24 5.20 -27.49 -18.94
N GLY A 25 6.36 -27.65 -18.33
CA GLY A 25 6.46 -27.76 -16.88
C GLY A 25 5.83 -26.54 -16.20
N ILE A 26 5.25 -26.73 -15.04
CA ILE A 26 4.67 -25.64 -14.22
C ILE A 26 5.77 -24.61 -13.94
N LYS A 27 5.51 -23.38 -14.30
CA LYS A 27 6.42 -22.26 -14.06
C LYS A 27 5.98 -21.45 -12.84
N ILE A 28 6.79 -21.52 -11.80
CA ILE A 28 6.53 -20.85 -10.53
C ILE A 28 7.50 -19.68 -10.35
N GLY A 29 6.99 -18.56 -9.89
CA GLY A 29 7.75 -17.41 -9.42
C GLY A 29 7.39 -17.05 -7.99
N TYR A 30 8.17 -16.17 -7.36
CA TYR A 30 7.80 -15.53 -6.11
C TYR A 30 8.25 -14.08 -6.10
N ILE A 31 7.58 -13.30 -5.27
CA ILE A 31 7.92 -11.91 -4.94
C ILE A 31 8.16 -11.79 -3.44
N ASP A 32 8.79 -10.69 -3.08
CA ASP A 32 8.85 -10.16 -1.74
C ASP A 32 8.11 -8.81 -1.74
N MET A 33 6.85 -8.83 -1.32
CA MET A 33 6.02 -7.62 -1.31
C MET A 33 6.63 -6.54 -0.42
N GLU A 34 7.17 -6.91 0.74
CA GLU A 34 7.79 -5.95 1.65
C GLU A 34 9.02 -5.28 1.01
N TYR A 35 9.89 -6.07 0.40
CA TYR A 35 11.04 -5.54 -0.34
C TYR A 35 10.61 -4.60 -1.47
N ILE A 36 9.60 -4.98 -2.25
CA ILE A 36 9.09 -4.14 -3.34
C ILE A 36 8.57 -2.82 -2.80
N LEU A 37 7.68 -2.86 -1.79
CA LEU A 37 7.08 -1.67 -1.20
C LEU A 37 8.14 -0.72 -0.64
N GLN A 38 9.14 -1.23 0.11
CA GLN A 38 10.22 -0.42 0.67
C GLN A 38 11.07 0.30 -0.40
N ASN A 39 11.06 -0.18 -1.63
CA ASN A 39 11.79 0.42 -2.75
C ASN A 39 10.90 1.24 -3.71
N VAL A 40 9.62 1.43 -3.39
CA VAL A 40 8.70 2.32 -4.11
C VAL A 40 8.66 3.67 -3.42
N PRO A 41 9.00 4.80 -4.10
CA PRO A 41 9.02 6.14 -3.50
C PRO A 41 7.69 6.54 -2.88
N ASP A 42 6.57 6.26 -3.55
CA ASP A 42 5.22 6.59 -3.07
C ASP A 42 4.89 5.89 -1.74
N TYR A 43 5.45 4.69 -1.50
CA TYR A 43 5.30 3.99 -0.22
C TYR A 43 6.03 4.71 0.93
N THR A 44 7.23 5.20 0.67
CA THR A 44 7.99 5.98 1.66
C THR A 44 7.26 7.27 2.00
N GLU A 45 6.70 7.95 1.00
CA GLU A 45 5.89 9.15 1.21
C GLU A 45 4.62 8.84 2.01
N ALA A 46 3.91 7.76 1.67
CA ALA A 46 2.73 7.31 2.41
C ALA A 46 3.05 6.99 3.87
N GLN A 47 4.18 6.33 4.14
CA GLN A 47 4.66 6.09 5.52
C GLN A 47 4.94 7.39 6.27
N ASN A 48 5.63 8.34 5.64
CA ASN A 48 5.93 9.64 6.24
C ASN A 48 4.65 10.42 6.56
N GLN A 49 3.66 10.41 5.66
CA GLN A 49 2.37 11.07 5.90
C GLN A 49 1.62 10.41 7.07
N LEU A 50 1.65 9.08 7.17
CA LEU A 50 1.03 8.35 8.27
C LEU A 50 1.72 8.66 9.60
N GLU A 51 3.05 8.67 9.61
CA GLU A 51 3.85 9.02 10.78
C GLU A 51 3.55 10.45 11.27
N GLN A 52 3.51 11.42 10.37
CA GLN A 52 3.17 12.81 10.71
C GLN A 52 1.78 12.93 11.33
N LYS A 53 0.77 12.24 10.77
CA LYS A 53 -0.57 12.20 11.35
C LYS A 53 -0.57 11.56 12.75
N ALA A 54 0.12 10.44 12.90
CA ALA A 54 0.22 9.75 14.19
C ALA A 54 0.91 10.62 15.25
N GLN A 55 1.99 11.32 14.88
CA GLN A 55 2.68 12.24 15.77
C GLN A 55 1.79 13.41 16.20
N LYS A 56 1.03 13.98 15.25
CA LYS A 56 0.08 15.06 15.57
C LYS A 56 -0.97 14.58 16.57
N TRP A 57 -1.58 13.42 16.35
CA TRP A 57 -2.57 12.89 17.28
C TRP A 57 -1.99 12.57 18.66
N LYS A 58 -0.75 12.09 18.73
CA LYS A 58 -0.05 11.91 20.03
C LYS A 58 0.15 13.24 20.75
N GLN A 59 0.47 14.28 20.01
CA GLN A 59 0.62 15.65 20.53
C GLN A 59 -0.70 16.19 21.07
N ASP A 60 -1.79 16.05 20.30
CA ASP A 60 -3.13 16.46 20.70
C ASP A 60 -3.58 15.72 22.00
N ILE A 61 -3.27 14.42 22.11
CA ILE A 61 -3.53 13.62 23.31
C ILE A 61 -2.75 14.16 24.51
N GLU A 62 -1.48 14.47 24.33
CA GLU A 62 -0.63 14.97 25.43
C GLU A 62 -1.07 16.35 25.89
N GLU A 63 -1.44 17.23 24.97
CA GLU A 63 -2.01 18.55 25.28
C GLU A 63 -3.29 18.41 26.11
N LYS A 64 -4.23 17.53 25.69
CA LYS A 64 -5.45 17.26 26.47
C LYS A 64 -5.16 16.69 27.86
N LYS A 65 -4.19 15.79 28.02
CA LYS A 65 -3.78 15.28 29.34
C LYS A 65 -3.25 16.39 30.26
N VAL A 66 -2.43 17.29 29.70
CA VAL A 66 -1.89 18.43 30.45
C VAL A 66 -3.03 19.35 30.89
N GLU A 67 -4.01 19.59 30.02
CA GLU A 67 -5.18 20.42 30.36
C GLU A 67 -6.01 19.77 31.49
N ILE A 68 -6.33 18.50 31.41
CA ILE A 68 -7.03 17.75 32.46
C ILE A 68 -6.25 17.78 33.78
N ALA A 69 -4.92 17.63 33.70
CA ALA A 69 -4.08 17.71 34.91
C ALA A 69 -4.16 19.09 35.57
N LYS A 70 -4.16 20.18 34.78
CA LYS A 70 -4.34 21.54 35.28
C LYS A 70 -5.72 21.73 35.95
N LEU A 71 -6.79 21.25 35.35
CA LEU A 71 -8.13 21.32 35.94
C LEU A 71 -8.21 20.60 37.28
N LYS A 72 -7.61 19.40 37.38
CA LYS A 72 -7.52 18.63 38.63
C LYS A 72 -6.73 19.36 39.71
N ASP A 73 -5.59 19.96 39.35
CA ASP A 73 -4.75 20.67 40.28
C ASP A 73 -5.43 21.95 40.77
N ALA A 74 -6.09 22.70 39.87
CA ALA A 74 -6.90 23.86 40.22
C ALA A 74 -8.02 23.49 41.20
N LEU A 75 -8.81 22.45 40.88
CA LEU A 75 -9.86 21.98 41.78
C LEU A 75 -9.30 21.58 43.13
N LYS A 76 -8.19 20.88 43.18
CA LYS A 76 -7.52 20.47 44.43
C LYS A 76 -7.11 21.67 45.29
N THR A 77 -6.59 22.73 44.66
CA THR A 77 -6.11 23.93 45.33
C THR A 77 -7.26 24.78 45.85
N GLU A 78 -8.34 24.91 45.04
CA GLU A 78 -9.46 25.80 45.33
C GLU A 78 -10.58 25.12 46.15
N ARG A 79 -10.52 23.81 46.34
CA ARG A 79 -11.59 22.98 46.96
C ARG A 79 -12.10 23.53 48.30
N ALA A 80 -11.23 24.11 49.14
CA ALA A 80 -11.62 24.66 50.44
C ALA A 80 -12.39 25.99 50.32
N LEU A 81 -12.36 26.63 49.15
CA LEU A 81 -13.02 27.93 48.89
C LEU A 81 -14.31 27.79 48.09
N LEU A 82 -14.57 26.62 47.53
CA LEU A 82 -15.72 26.34 46.67
C LEU A 82 -16.93 25.82 47.46
N THR A 83 -18.14 26.11 46.95
CA THR A 83 -19.35 25.47 47.45
C THR A 83 -19.41 24.02 46.98
N LYS A 84 -20.23 23.20 47.60
CA LYS A 84 -20.38 21.79 47.26
C LYS A 84 -20.84 21.62 45.81
N GLU A 85 -21.75 22.45 45.36
CA GLU A 85 -22.31 22.44 44.01
C GLU A 85 -21.25 22.77 42.96
N LEU A 86 -20.37 23.74 43.23
CA LEU A 86 -19.26 24.09 42.35
C LEU A 86 -18.18 23.00 42.29
N ILE A 87 -17.97 22.28 43.39
CA ILE A 87 -17.06 21.14 43.40
C ILE A 87 -17.60 20.02 42.50
N GLU A 88 -18.89 19.68 42.63
CA GLU A 88 -19.55 18.68 41.80
C GLU A 88 -19.49 19.04 40.32
N GLU A 89 -19.79 20.30 39.96
CA GLU A 89 -19.69 20.80 38.57
C GLU A 89 -18.27 20.64 38.00
N ARG A 90 -17.24 21.01 38.76
CA ARG A 90 -15.84 20.85 38.33
C ARG A 90 -15.41 19.38 38.20
N GLU A 91 -15.87 18.52 39.12
CA GLU A 91 -15.61 17.07 39.03
C GLU A 91 -16.30 16.46 37.81
N GLU A 92 -17.50 16.87 37.46
CA GLU A 92 -18.21 16.45 36.25
C GLU A 92 -17.49 16.93 34.97
N GLU A 93 -17.05 18.19 34.93
CA GLU A 93 -16.26 18.73 33.82
C GLU A 93 -14.97 17.92 33.59
N ILE A 94 -14.21 17.65 34.66
CA ILE A 94 -12.99 16.85 34.57
C ILE A 94 -13.30 15.44 34.04
N LYS A 95 -14.34 14.79 34.57
CA LYS A 95 -14.75 13.47 34.15
C LYS A 95 -15.17 13.44 32.67
N PHE A 96 -15.85 14.48 32.22
CA PHE A 96 -16.25 14.63 30.81
C PHE A 96 -14.99 14.73 29.93
N GLN A 97 -14.02 15.59 30.28
CA GLN A 97 -12.77 15.75 29.55
C GLN A 97 -11.94 14.44 29.52
N GLU A 98 -11.91 13.69 30.62
CA GLU A 98 -11.27 12.37 30.65
C GLU A 98 -11.93 11.38 29.72
N THR A 99 -13.26 11.37 29.68
CA THR A 99 -14.01 10.49 28.77
C THR A 99 -13.75 10.86 27.32
N GLU A 100 -13.79 12.14 26.98
CA GLU A 100 -13.46 12.63 25.63
C GLU A 100 -12.02 12.25 25.22
N LEU A 101 -11.07 12.32 26.16
CA LEU A 101 -9.68 11.91 25.90
C LEU A 101 -9.59 10.42 25.56
N LEU A 102 -10.27 9.58 26.33
CA LEU A 102 -10.30 8.13 26.08
C LEU A 102 -10.95 7.81 24.73
N ASP A 103 -12.08 8.44 24.43
CA ASP A 103 -12.78 8.27 23.16
C ASP A 103 -11.91 8.74 21.99
N PHE A 104 -11.21 9.86 22.14
CA PHE A 104 -10.28 10.35 21.13
C PHE A 104 -9.13 9.36 20.91
N GLN A 105 -8.52 8.83 21.99
CA GLN A 105 -7.46 7.83 21.89
C GLN A 105 -7.95 6.58 21.16
N GLN A 106 -9.12 6.06 21.54
CA GLN A 106 -9.70 4.87 20.90
C GLN A 106 -10.05 5.13 19.43
N LYS A 107 -10.61 6.28 19.12
CA LYS A 107 -10.92 6.67 17.74
C LYS A 107 -9.66 6.78 16.87
N LYS A 108 -8.54 7.29 17.42
CA LYS A 108 -7.30 7.48 16.64
C LYS A 108 -6.44 6.22 16.56
N PHE A 109 -6.29 5.48 17.67
CA PHE A 109 -5.34 4.38 17.81
C PHE A 109 -5.97 3.02 18.15
N GLY A 110 -7.30 2.94 18.25
CA GLY A 110 -7.99 1.68 18.50
C GLY A 110 -7.86 0.68 17.35
N PRO A 111 -8.33 -0.56 17.53
CA PRO A 111 -8.26 -1.63 16.52
C PRO A 111 -8.87 -1.26 15.17
N ASP A 112 -9.96 -0.47 15.16
CA ASP A 112 -10.62 0.07 13.97
C ASP A 112 -10.45 1.60 13.87
N GLY A 113 -9.38 2.12 14.47
CA GLY A 113 -9.13 3.54 14.56
C GLY A 113 -8.63 4.18 13.27
N ASP A 114 -8.66 5.52 13.27
CA ASP A 114 -8.27 6.34 12.12
C ASP A 114 -6.86 5.98 11.59
N LEU A 115 -5.92 5.55 12.44
CA LEU A 115 -4.58 5.16 12.03
C LEU A 115 -4.60 3.95 11.08
N ILE A 116 -5.39 2.94 11.40
CA ILE A 116 -5.54 1.73 10.57
C ILE A 116 -6.23 2.07 9.26
N ILE A 117 -7.30 2.87 9.33
CA ILE A 117 -8.03 3.33 8.14
C ILE A 117 -7.11 4.15 7.22
N GLN A 118 -6.37 5.11 7.78
CA GLN A 118 -5.43 5.93 7.00
C GLN A 118 -4.30 5.10 6.39
N LYS A 119 -3.78 4.11 7.13
CA LYS A 119 -2.80 3.16 6.60
C LYS A 119 -3.35 2.41 5.39
N ALA A 120 -4.58 1.88 5.49
CA ALA A 120 -5.21 1.19 4.38
C ALA A 120 -5.42 2.10 3.17
N VAL A 121 -5.93 3.32 3.37
CA VAL A 121 -6.16 4.30 2.28
C VAL A 121 -4.86 4.69 1.57
N LEU A 122 -3.76 4.85 2.29
CA LEU A 122 -2.49 5.30 1.70
C LEU A 122 -1.71 4.15 1.05
N ILE A 123 -1.74 2.96 1.63
CA ILE A 123 -0.86 1.85 1.20
C ILE A 123 -1.55 0.93 0.20
N LYS A 124 -2.86 0.72 0.32
CA LYS A 124 -3.58 -0.18 -0.59
C LYS A 124 -3.42 0.16 -2.08
N PRO A 125 -3.50 1.42 -2.53
CA PRO A 125 -3.30 1.75 -3.95
C PRO A 125 -1.91 1.32 -4.46
N ILE A 126 -0.88 1.40 -3.61
CA ILE A 126 0.49 1.01 -3.96
C ILE A 126 0.59 -0.52 -4.07
N GLN A 127 -0.04 -1.24 -3.15
CA GLN A 127 -0.14 -2.71 -3.24
C GLN A 127 -0.88 -3.14 -4.51
N ASP A 128 -1.97 -2.46 -4.86
CA ASP A 128 -2.75 -2.74 -6.07
C ASP A 128 -1.90 -2.53 -7.35
N GLN A 129 -1.00 -1.53 -7.36
CA GLN A 129 -0.02 -1.34 -8.44
C GLN A 129 0.97 -2.51 -8.52
N VAL A 130 1.45 -3.00 -7.38
CA VAL A 130 2.33 -4.18 -7.34
C VAL A 130 1.60 -5.40 -7.90
N PHE A 131 0.35 -5.63 -7.49
CA PHE A 131 -0.48 -6.72 -8.02
C PHE A 131 -0.63 -6.66 -9.53
N THR A 132 -0.96 -5.49 -10.07
CA THR A 132 -1.09 -5.28 -11.52
C THR A 132 0.22 -5.59 -12.24
N ALA A 133 1.35 -5.11 -11.73
CA ALA A 133 2.65 -5.38 -12.32
C ALA A 133 3.03 -6.86 -12.27
N VAL A 134 2.66 -7.57 -11.20
CA VAL A 134 2.85 -9.03 -11.09
C VAL A 134 2.00 -9.76 -12.12
N GLN A 135 0.73 -9.40 -12.29
CA GLN A 135 -0.16 -9.99 -13.29
C GLN A 135 0.39 -9.81 -14.71
N ASP A 136 0.79 -8.58 -15.06
CA ASP A 136 1.38 -8.29 -16.37
C ASP A 136 2.63 -9.15 -16.65
N ILE A 137 3.52 -9.28 -15.66
CA ILE A 137 4.71 -10.11 -15.78
C ILE A 137 4.34 -11.59 -15.90
N ALA A 138 3.38 -12.06 -15.11
CA ALA A 138 2.93 -13.44 -15.13
C ALA A 138 2.34 -13.80 -16.49
N ASP A 139 1.50 -12.94 -17.06
CA ASP A 139 0.88 -13.14 -18.36
C ASP A 139 1.90 -13.13 -19.50
N ILE A 140 2.81 -12.15 -19.51
CA ILE A 140 3.84 -12.04 -20.56
C ILE A 140 4.82 -13.21 -20.52
N LYS A 141 5.26 -13.59 -19.31
CA LYS A 141 6.27 -14.61 -19.13
C LYS A 141 5.70 -16.00 -18.92
N LYS A 142 4.38 -16.13 -18.91
CA LYS A 142 3.66 -17.39 -18.75
C LYS A 142 4.03 -18.11 -17.45
N TYR A 143 3.98 -17.39 -16.32
CA TYR A 143 3.99 -18.00 -15.00
C TYR A 143 2.62 -18.63 -14.73
N ASP A 144 2.61 -19.79 -14.12
CA ASP A 144 1.39 -20.48 -13.70
C ASP A 144 1.01 -20.08 -12.27
N TYR A 145 2.01 -19.76 -11.43
CA TYR A 145 1.84 -19.30 -10.05
C TYR A 145 2.91 -18.28 -9.68
N VAL A 146 2.51 -17.27 -8.94
CA VAL A 146 3.41 -16.33 -8.26
C VAL A 146 2.99 -16.24 -6.80
N PHE A 147 3.91 -16.51 -5.89
CA PHE A 147 3.70 -16.45 -4.44
C PHE A 147 4.34 -15.21 -3.86
N ASP A 148 3.76 -14.69 -2.77
CA ASP A 148 4.40 -13.67 -1.96
C ASP A 148 5.07 -14.31 -0.75
N LYS A 149 6.41 -14.17 -0.64
CA LYS A 149 7.16 -14.74 0.47
C LYS A 149 7.08 -13.88 1.75
N SER A 150 6.63 -12.64 1.67
CA SER A 150 6.45 -11.73 2.81
C SER A 150 5.10 -11.91 3.49
N SER A 151 4.19 -12.71 2.91
CA SER A 151 2.91 -13.05 3.50
C SER A 151 3.05 -14.16 4.55
N ASP A 152 1.97 -14.42 5.30
CA ASP A 152 1.90 -15.51 6.31
C ASP A 152 2.07 -16.92 5.69
N LEU A 153 2.26 -17.02 4.38
CA LEU A 153 2.56 -18.27 3.70
C LEU A 153 3.97 -18.73 4.09
N THR A 154 4.07 -19.87 4.78
CA THR A 154 5.36 -20.43 5.20
C THR A 154 6.14 -20.96 4.01
N MET A 155 7.00 -20.13 3.42
CA MET A 155 7.94 -20.55 2.39
C MET A 155 9.31 -20.80 3.02
N LEU A 156 9.67 -22.07 3.24
CA LEU A 156 10.95 -22.43 3.89
C LEU A 156 12.16 -22.25 3.00
N PHE A 157 11.98 -22.41 1.68
CA PHE A 157 13.06 -22.28 0.70
C PHE A 157 12.50 -21.90 -0.68
N ALA A 158 13.17 -20.97 -1.33
CA ALA A 158 12.95 -20.64 -2.73
C ALA A 158 14.29 -20.27 -3.39
N ALA A 159 14.61 -20.91 -4.53
CA ALA A 159 15.80 -20.57 -5.27
C ALA A 159 15.70 -19.18 -5.89
N LYS A 160 16.75 -18.35 -5.77
CA LYS A 160 16.78 -16.95 -6.24
C LYS A 160 16.41 -16.77 -7.71
N ARG A 161 16.63 -17.79 -8.56
CA ARG A 161 16.25 -17.75 -9.99
C ARG A 161 14.73 -17.61 -10.21
N HIS A 162 13.92 -17.91 -9.20
CA HIS A 162 12.46 -17.79 -9.24
C HIS A 162 11.95 -16.46 -8.65
N ASP A 163 12.87 -15.64 -8.12
CA ASP A 163 12.58 -14.31 -7.60
C ASP A 163 12.34 -13.33 -8.75
N ILE A 164 11.14 -12.75 -8.78
CA ILE A 164 10.78 -11.75 -9.78
C ILE A 164 10.57 -10.35 -9.17
N SER A 165 10.90 -10.16 -7.89
CA SER A 165 10.70 -8.88 -7.17
C SER A 165 11.33 -7.69 -7.89
N ASP A 166 12.60 -7.81 -8.32
CA ASP A 166 13.28 -6.76 -9.08
C ASP A 166 12.65 -6.47 -10.44
N GLN A 167 11.99 -7.47 -11.04
CA GLN A 167 11.30 -7.28 -12.32
C GLN A 167 10.02 -6.47 -12.10
N VAL A 168 9.27 -6.79 -11.05
CA VAL A 168 8.08 -6.07 -10.62
C VAL A 168 8.44 -4.61 -10.30
N LEU A 169 9.46 -4.40 -9.48
CA LEU A 169 9.93 -3.06 -9.12
C LEU A 169 10.30 -2.22 -10.34
N ARG A 170 10.98 -2.80 -11.33
CA ARG A 170 11.30 -2.09 -12.59
C ARG A 170 10.06 -1.70 -13.39
N VAL A 171 9.02 -2.53 -13.41
CA VAL A 171 7.76 -2.22 -14.10
C VAL A 171 7.08 -1.04 -13.42
N ILE A 172 6.93 -1.07 -12.09
CA ILE A 172 6.32 0.00 -11.30
C ILE A 172 7.06 1.31 -11.50
N THR A 173 8.38 1.33 -11.28
CA THR A 173 9.20 2.54 -11.41
C THR A 173 9.12 3.16 -12.81
N ARG A 174 9.00 2.33 -13.86
CA ARG A 174 8.80 2.84 -15.23
C ARG A 174 7.42 3.46 -15.42
N ALA A 175 6.39 2.85 -14.85
CA ALA A 175 5.02 3.36 -14.93
C ALA A 175 4.91 4.70 -14.20
N GLU A 176 5.43 4.81 -12.98
CA GLU A 176 5.49 6.06 -12.19
C GLU A 176 6.20 7.17 -12.95
N ARG A 177 7.37 6.87 -13.52
CA ARG A 177 8.13 7.86 -14.30
C ARG A 177 7.35 8.39 -15.50
N ARG A 178 6.62 7.50 -16.20
CA ARG A 178 5.77 7.92 -17.32
C ARG A 178 4.62 8.82 -16.87
N GLN A 179 3.98 8.48 -15.74
CA GLN A 179 2.90 9.30 -15.19
C GLN A 179 3.40 10.68 -14.73
N GLN A 180 4.59 10.75 -14.13
CA GLN A 180 5.19 12.01 -13.71
C GLN A 180 5.51 12.91 -14.90
N LEU A 181 6.07 12.35 -15.99
CA LEU A 181 6.34 13.09 -17.22
C LEU A 181 5.06 13.62 -17.85
N SER A 182 4.04 12.77 -17.99
CA SER A 182 2.74 13.18 -18.54
C SER A 182 2.06 14.27 -17.70
N LYS A 183 2.09 14.17 -16.36
CA LYS A 183 1.57 15.22 -15.46
C LYS A 183 2.36 16.54 -15.60
N LYS A 184 3.65 16.46 -15.82
CA LYS A 184 4.49 17.66 -16.01
C LYS A 184 4.17 18.35 -17.31
N GLU A 185 4.03 17.58 -18.40
CA GLU A 185 3.66 18.08 -19.72
C GLU A 185 2.28 18.76 -19.70
N LEU A 186 1.29 18.13 -19.05
CA LEU A 186 -0.04 18.71 -18.88
C LEU A 186 0.00 20.06 -18.13
N LYS A 187 0.73 20.12 -17.02
CA LYS A 187 0.87 21.38 -16.26
C LYS A 187 1.58 22.47 -17.05
N GLU A 188 2.55 22.12 -17.88
CA GLU A 188 3.22 23.09 -18.75
C GLU A 188 2.29 23.60 -19.86
N GLN A 189 1.39 22.75 -20.37
CA GLN A 189 0.38 23.13 -21.35
C GLN A 189 -0.67 24.04 -20.72
N GLU A 190 -1.25 23.67 -19.59
CA GLU A 190 -2.21 24.49 -18.83
C GLU A 190 -1.64 25.88 -18.48
N LYS A 191 -0.35 25.92 -18.09
CA LYS A 191 0.31 27.20 -17.79
C LYS A 191 0.46 28.10 -19.02
N LYS A 192 0.80 27.51 -20.18
CA LYS A 192 0.92 28.27 -21.43
C LYS A 192 -0.44 28.79 -21.90
N GLU A 193 -1.46 27.97 -21.84
CA GLU A 193 -2.84 28.35 -22.18
C GLU A 193 -3.33 29.51 -21.29
N TYR A 194 -3.09 29.41 -19.97
CA TYR A 194 -3.41 30.50 -19.06
C TYR A 194 -2.63 31.80 -19.36
N GLU A 195 -1.35 31.70 -19.71
CA GLU A 195 -0.52 32.86 -20.08
C GLU A 195 -1.00 33.50 -21.39
N GLU A 196 -1.45 32.72 -22.38
CA GLU A 196 -2.05 33.19 -23.64
C GLU A 196 -3.39 33.90 -23.39
N ASP A 197 -4.28 33.32 -22.60
CA ASP A 197 -5.59 33.93 -22.26
C ASP A 197 -5.44 35.25 -21.52
N VAL A 198 -4.48 35.34 -20.59
CA VAL A 198 -4.20 36.60 -19.86
C VAL A 198 -3.58 37.69 -20.74
N MET A 199 -2.88 37.31 -21.81
CA MET A 199 -2.33 38.28 -22.75
C MET A 199 -3.40 38.80 -23.73
N ASP A 200 -4.33 37.97 -24.14
CA ASP A 200 -5.43 38.35 -25.04
C ASP A 200 -6.45 39.28 -24.32
N ASP A 201 -6.71 39.11 -23.04
CA ASP A 201 -7.61 39.95 -22.26
C ASP A 201 -7.04 41.36 -21.97
N LYS A 202 -5.74 41.59 -22.21
CA LYS A 202 -5.05 42.88 -22.04
C LYS A 202 -4.83 43.64 -23.34
N SER A 203 -5.28 43.11 -24.48
CA SER A 203 -5.13 43.70 -25.82
C SER A 203 -6.41 44.39 -26.25
#